data_d9d1d5f48ed650bb41637f263938c581
#
_entry.id   d9d1d5f48ed650bb41637f263938c581
#
_cell.length_a   1.000
_cell.length_b   1.000
_cell.length_c   1.000
_cell.angle_alpha   90.00
_cell.angle_beta   90.00
_cell.angle_gamma   90.00
#
_symmetry.space_group_name_H-M   'P 1'
#
loop_
_entity.id
_entity.type
_entity.pdbx_description
1 polymer ?
#
loop_
_entity_poly.entity_id
_entity_poly.type
_entity_poly.pdbx_seq_one_letter_code
_entity_poly.pdbx_strand_id
1 'polypeptide(L)'
;DSHRVTYKGPIVDPQTKTRREIEISFGRKPGDDEQFAAMLALLGFCEVRTVRKDRLPLKLDWEGRSLDLALDEVDRLGTFLEIELLADEATKDAARDCILRLASRLGLTNSERRSYLTLLLQQG
;
A
#
# COMPACT_ATOMS: atom_id res chain seq x y z
N ASP A 1 -13.92 -12.89 -5.23
CA ASP A 1 -12.91 -12.05 -5.89
C ASP A 1 -13.50 -10.71 -6.24
N SER A 2 -12.78 -9.66 -5.91
CA SER A 2 -13.19 -8.30 -6.17
C SER A 2 -12.13 -7.57 -6.98
N HIS A 3 -12.59 -6.69 -7.87
CA HIS A 3 -11.72 -5.86 -8.67
C HIS A 3 -11.82 -4.42 -8.18
N ARG A 4 -10.69 -3.74 -8.12
CA ARG A 4 -10.60 -2.35 -7.70
C ARG A 4 -9.67 -1.60 -8.62
N VAL A 5 -9.99 -0.35 -8.85
CA VAL A 5 -9.08 0.58 -9.49
C VAL A 5 -8.74 1.65 -8.46
N THR A 6 -7.46 1.95 -8.30
CA THR A 6 -7.00 2.90 -7.29
C THR A 6 -6.08 3.93 -7.94
N TYR A 7 -6.42 5.21 -7.75
CA TYR A 7 -5.51 6.31 -8.03
C TYR A 7 -4.67 6.58 -6.78
N LYS A 8 -3.38 6.68 -6.95
CA LYS A 8 -2.46 7.02 -5.86
C LYS A 8 -1.69 8.27 -6.24
N GLY A 9 -1.92 9.34 -5.49
CA GLY A 9 -1.28 10.62 -5.74
C GLY A 9 0.17 10.68 -5.28
N PRO A 10 0.81 11.84 -5.42
CA PRO A 10 2.18 12.04 -4.95
C PRO A 10 2.29 11.83 -3.44
N ILE A 11 3.42 11.28 -3.00
CA ILE A 11 3.71 11.13 -1.57
C ILE A 11 3.95 12.52 -0.98
N VAL A 12 3.16 12.88 0.05
CA VAL A 12 3.28 14.17 0.73
C VAL A 12 4.13 14.07 1.99
N ASP A 13 4.29 12.87 2.57
CA ASP A 13 5.19 12.62 3.69
C ASP A 13 6.09 11.44 3.32
N PRO A 14 7.39 11.68 3.08
CA PRO A 14 8.31 10.64 2.62
C PRO A 14 8.57 9.56 3.68
N GLN A 15 8.35 9.83 4.97
CA GLN A 15 8.58 8.84 6.02
C GLN A 15 7.45 7.84 6.14
N THR A 16 6.20 8.28 5.97
CA THR A 16 5.01 7.45 6.15
C THR A 16 4.30 7.10 4.84
N LYS A 17 4.81 7.55 3.68
CA LYS A 17 4.19 7.35 2.37
C LYS A 17 2.75 7.90 2.30
N THR A 18 2.46 8.96 3.06
CA THR A 18 1.15 9.59 3.06
C THR A 18 0.86 10.20 1.70
N ARG A 19 -0.30 9.88 1.13
CA ARG A 19 -0.73 10.40 -0.18
C ARG A 19 -2.23 10.29 -0.34
N ARG A 20 -2.78 11.07 -1.29
CA ARG A 20 -4.18 10.95 -1.64
C ARG A 20 -4.42 9.68 -2.43
N GLU A 21 -5.46 8.94 -2.07
CA GLU A 21 -5.89 7.76 -2.79
C GLU A 21 -7.38 7.85 -3.10
N ILE A 22 -7.75 7.40 -4.28
CA ILE A 22 -9.14 7.24 -4.69
C ILE A 22 -9.29 5.79 -5.14
N GLU A 23 -10.17 5.05 -4.49
CA GLU A 23 -10.38 3.65 -4.79
C GLU A 23 -11.84 3.40 -5.14
N ILE A 24 -12.06 2.69 -6.24
CA ILE A 24 -13.39 2.36 -6.74
C ILE A 24 -13.42 0.86 -7.05
N SER A 25 -14.40 0.19 -6.49
CA SER A 25 -14.66 -1.22 -6.83
C SER A 25 -15.43 -1.29 -8.14
N PHE A 26 -15.09 -2.26 -8.96
CA PHE A 26 -15.76 -2.45 -10.25
C PHE A 26 -15.82 -3.93 -10.60
N GLY A 27 -16.77 -4.25 -11.48
CA GLY A 27 -16.84 -5.57 -12.13
C GLY A 27 -17.07 -6.73 -11.16
N ARG A 28 -18.04 -7.55 -11.45
CA ARG A 28 -18.30 -8.77 -10.66
C ARG A 28 -18.43 -9.99 -11.57
N LYS A 29 -18.34 -9.78 -12.88
CA LYS A 29 -18.46 -10.86 -13.85
C LYS A 29 -17.09 -11.38 -14.24
N PRO A 30 -16.97 -12.66 -14.55
CA PRO A 30 -15.72 -13.15 -15.13
C PRO A 30 -15.34 -12.36 -16.38
N GLY A 31 -14.08 -11.95 -16.48
CA GLY A 31 -13.59 -11.20 -17.62
C GLY A 31 -13.70 -9.68 -17.50
N ASP A 32 -14.36 -9.14 -16.46
CA ASP A 32 -14.48 -7.69 -16.28
C ASP A 32 -13.12 -7.03 -16.09
N ASP A 33 -12.21 -7.69 -15.39
CA ASP A 33 -10.84 -7.20 -15.18
C ASP A 33 -10.06 -7.13 -16.50
N GLU A 34 -10.20 -8.13 -17.36
CA GLU A 34 -9.55 -8.16 -18.67
C GLU A 34 -10.12 -7.07 -19.59
N GLN A 35 -11.43 -6.87 -19.59
CA GLN A 35 -12.06 -5.81 -20.35
C GLN A 35 -11.65 -4.42 -19.85
N PHE A 36 -11.54 -4.26 -18.54
CA PHE A 36 -11.08 -3.00 -17.97
C PHE A 36 -9.64 -2.68 -18.40
N ALA A 37 -8.76 -3.69 -18.35
CA ALA A 37 -7.38 -3.53 -18.80
C ALA A 37 -7.32 -3.17 -20.30
N ALA A 38 -8.14 -3.81 -21.12
CA ALA A 38 -8.22 -3.49 -22.54
C ALA A 38 -8.69 -2.04 -22.76
N MET A 39 -9.68 -1.60 -22.01
CA MET A 39 -10.17 -0.23 -22.07
C MET A 39 -9.07 0.77 -21.71
N LEU A 40 -8.31 0.51 -20.66
CA LEU A 40 -7.20 1.37 -20.26
C LEU A 40 -6.14 1.46 -21.36
N ALA A 41 -5.83 0.35 -22.01
CA ALA A 41 -4.88 0.33 -23.11
C ALA A 41 -5.38 1.20 -24.28
N LEU A 42 -6.67 1.11 -24.61
CA LEU A 42 -7.28 1.93 -25.65
C LEU A 42 -7.29 3.42 -25.30
N LEU A 43 -7.34 3.74 -24.00
CA LEU A 43 -7.26 5.11 -23.54
C LEU A 43 -5.82 5.66 -23.51
N GLY A 44 -4.84 4.84 -23.80
CA GLY A 44 -3.44 5.27 -23.86
C GLY A 44 -2.58 4.88 -22.65
N PHE A 45 -3.13 4.10 -21.72
CA PHE A 45 -2.34 3.59 -20.60
C PHE A 45 -1.56 2.35 -21.01
N CYS A 46 -0.37 2.18 -20.44
CA CYS A 46 0.45 1.00 -20.65
C CYS A 46 0.58 0.21 -19.36
N GLU A 47 0.52 -1.12 -19.47
CA GLU A 47 0.82 -1.97 -18.34
C GLU A 47 2.31 -1.87 -17.99
N VAL A 48 2.61 -1.68 -16.71
CA VAL A 48 3.99 -1.56 -16.23
C VAL A 48 4.46 -2.89 -15.65
N ARG A 49 3.82 -3.36 -14.60
CA ARG A 49 4.21 -4.59 -13.91
C ARG A 49 3.09 -5.09 -13.02
N THR A 50 3.00 -6.39 -12.86
CA THR A 50 2.10 -7.00 -11.87
C THR A 50 2.85 -7.27 -10.59
N VAL A 51 2.28 -6.82 -9.47
CA VAL A 51 2.77 -7.11 -8.13
C VAL A 51 1.83 -8.15 -7.51
N ARG A 52 2.37 -9.28 -7.11
CA ARG A 52 1.60 -10.35 -6.46
C ARG A 52 2.04 -10.51 -5.02
N LYS A 53 1.09 -10.53 -4.11
CA LYS A 53 1.39 -10.65 -2.68
C LYS A 53 0.30 -11.41 -1.96
N ASP A 54 0.70 -12.09 -0.88
CA ASP A 54 -0.21 -12.64 0.11
C ASP A 54 -0.16 -11.73 1.34
N ARG A 55 -1.32 -11.20 1.73
CA ARG A 55 -1.42 -10.23 2.82
C ARG A 55 -2.18 -10.83 3.99
N LEU A 56 -1.59 -10.75 5.18
CA LEU A 56 -2.25 -11.03 6.44
C LEU A 56 -2.54 -9.70 7.13
N PRO A 57 -3.80 -9.25 7.15
CA PRO A 57 -4.16 -8.02 7.85
C PRO A 57 -4.26 -8.29 9.35
N LEU A 58 -3.78 -7.37 10.14
CA LEU A 58 -3.82 -7.42 11.60
C LEU A 58 -4.24 -6.07 12.14
N LYS A 59 -4.86 -6.08 13.32
CA LYS A 59 -5.17 -4.85 14.05
C LYS A 59 -4.47 -4.86 15.37
N LEU A 60 -3.94 -3.71 15.76
CA LEU A 60 -3.22 -3.55 17.02
C LEU A 60 -3.68 -2.28 17.71
N ASP A 61 -4.09 -2.43 18.98
CA ASP A 61 -4.30 -1.27 19.84
C ASP A 61 -3.01 -0.96 20.58
N TRP A 62 -2.50 0.25 20.39
CA TRP A 62 -1.23 0.66 20.96
C TRP A 62 -1.23 2.16 21.22
N GLU A 63 -0.80 2.56 22.42
CA GLU A 63 -0.81 3.96 22.86
C GLU A 63 -2.18 4.62 22.72
N GLY A 64 -3.25 3.87 23.01
CA GLY A 64 -4.62 4.37 22.91
C GLY A 64 -5.13 4.56 21.47
N ARG A 65 -4.43 4.03 20.48
CA ARG A 65 -4.80 4.14 19.07
C ARG A 65 -4.96 2.78 18.45
N SER A 66 -5.85 2.70 17.47
CA SER A 66 -6.05 1.47 16.69
C SER A 66 -5.25 1.59 15.40
N LEU A 67 -4.27 0.69 15.24
CA LEU A 67 -3.42 0.65 14.06
C LEU A 67 -3.78 -0.55 13.19
N ASP A 68 -3.71 -0.36 11.89
CA ASP A 68 -3.81 -1.42 10.92
C ASP A 68 -2.40 -1.86 10.50
N LEU A 69 -2.15 -3.17 10.62
CA LEU A 69 -0.90 -3.76 10.19
C LEU A 69 -1.18 -4.71 9.05
N ALA A 70 -0.24 -4.85 8.15
CA ALA A 70 -0.32 -5.84 7.09
C ALA A 70 1.03 -6.54 6.97
N LEU A 71 1.01 -7.85 7.15
CA LEU A 71 2.18 -8.68 6.89
C LEU A 71 2.07 -9.20 5.47
N ASP A 72 2.95 -8.74 4.61
CA ASP A 72 2.93 -9.04 3.18
C ASP A 72 4.06 -9.98 2.82
N GLU A 73 3.72 -11.07 2.16
CA GLU A 73 4.69 -11.89 1.46
C GLU A 73 4.58 -11.57 -0.02
N VAL A 74 5.58 -10.90 -0.56
CA VAL A 74 5.56 -10.36 -1.91
C VAL A 74 6.42 -11.21 -2.82
N ASP A 75 5.81 -11.67 -3.92
CA ASP A 75 6.50 -12.48 -4.91
C ASP A 75 7.80 -11.80 -5.35
N ARG A 76 8.91 -12.52 -5.29
CA ARG A 76 10.26 -12.08 -5.66
C ARG A 76 10.91 -11.05 -4.76
N LEU A 77 10.21 -10.53 -3.74
CA LEU A 77 10.76 -9.50 -2.86
C LEU A 77 10.96 -9.96 -1.43
N GLY A 78 10.11 -10.88 -0.93
CA GLY A 78 10.17 -11.35 0.43
C GLY A 78 9.06 -10.78 1.30
N THR A 79 9.32 -10.69 2.60
CA THR A 79 8.31 -10.36 3.60
C THR A 79 8.48 -8.92 4.09
N PHE A 80 7.36 -8.21 4.18
CA PHE A 80 7.31 -6.82 4.63
C PHE A 80 6.20 -6.65 5.64
N LEU A 81 6.37 -5.71 6.55
CA LEU A 81 5.32 -5.27 7.47
C LEU A 81 4.96 -3.83 7.15
N GLU A 82 3.68 -3.59 6.88
CA GLU A 82 3.13 -2.24 6.74
C GLU A 82 2.37 -1.86 8.00
N ILE A 83 2.54 -0.62 8.42
CA ILE A 83 1.84 -0.05 9.58
C ILE A 83 1.09 1.18 9.11
N GLU A 84 -0.22 1.20 9.34
CA GLU A 84 -1.07 2.32 8.97
C GLU A 84 -1.84 2.85 10.16
N LEU A 85 -1.93 4.17 10.23
CA LEU A 85 -2.75 4.86 11.21
C LEU A 85 -3.43 6.03 10.51
N LEU A 86 -4.77 6.04 10.56
CA LEU A 86 -5.53 7.12 9.96
C LEU A 86 -5.25 8.44 10.67
N ALA A 87 -5.03 9.48 9.90
CA ALA A 87 -4.76 10.81 10.41
C ALA A 87 -5.24 11.88 9.44
N ASP A 88 -5.58 13.04 9.98
CA ASP A 88 -5.84 14.23 9.19
C ASP A 88 -4.63 15.17 9.20
N GLU A 89 -4.78 16.35 8.59
CA GLU A 89 -3.69 17.32 8.52
C GLU A 89 -3.22 17.77 9.92
N ALA A 90 -4.13 17.85 10.89
CA ALA A 90 -3.80 18.29 12.24
C ALA A 90 -3.07 17.20 13.04
N THR A 91 -3.30 15.91 12.76
CA THR A 91 -2.78 14.80 13.55
C THR A 91 -1.73 13.95 12.83
N LYS A 92 -1.37 14.30 11.60
CA LYS A 92 -0.45 13.49 10.80
C LYS A 92 0.93 13.33 11.43
N ASP A 93 1.47 14.37 12.07
CA ASP A 93 2.79 14.31 12.70
C ASP A 93 2.78 13.38 13.92
N ALA A 94 1.73 13.47 14.74
CA ALA A 94 1.56 12.58 15.88
C ALA A 94 1.35 11.14 15.45
N ALA A 95 0.62 10.91 14.37
CA ALA A 95 0.42 9.58 13.80
C ALA A 95 1.75 8.99 13.28
N ARG A 96 2.53 9.80 12.57
CA ARG A 96 3.86 9.39 12.09
C ARG A 96 4.76 9.00 13.25
N ASP A 97 4.82 9.83 14.31
CA ASP A 97 5.65 9.54 15.47
C ASP A 97 5.22 8.26 16.18
N CYS A 98 3.92 8.02 16.25
CA CYS A 98 3.37 6.79 16.81
C CYS A 98 3.83 5.55 15.99
N ILE A 99 3.76 5.62 14.68
CA ILE A 99 4.21 4.54 13.79
C ILE A 99 5.71 4.28 13.98
N LEU A 100 6.51 5.32 14.05
CA LEU A 100 7.96 5.20 14.22
C LEU A 100 8.32 4.59 15.59
N ARG A 101 7.60 4.96 16.66
CA ARG A 101 7.80 4.34 17.97
C ARG A 101 7.43 2.86 17.97
N LEU A 102 6.33 2.51 17.31
CA LEU A 102 5.93 1.10 17.21
C LEU A 102 6.97 0.30 16.42
N ALA A 103 7.43 0.81 15.29
CA ALA A 103 8.45 0.18 14.49
C ALA A 103 9.72 -0.07 15.33
N SER A 104 10.15 0.92 16.09
CA SER A 104 11.29 0.79 16.99
C SER A 104 11.07 -0.28 18.06
N ARG A 105 9.88 -0.30 18.67
CA ARG A 105 9.51 -1.30 19.68
C ARG A 105 9.54 -2.72 19.14
N LEU A 106 9.18 -2.90 17.87
CA LEU A 106 9.19 -4.20 17.20
C LEU A 106 10.57 -4.57 16.67
N GLY A 107 11.59 -3.72 16.86
CA GLY A 107 12.93 -3.98 16.36
C GLY A 107 13.11 -3.79 14.87
N LEU A 108 12.18 -3.08 14.21
CA LEU A 108 12.24 -2.82 12.79
C LEU A 108 13.10 -1.58 12.54
N THR A 109 14.29 -1.80 11.97
CA THR A 109 15.27 -0.71 11.77
C THR A 109 15.42 -0.32 10.30
N ASN A 110 14.97 -1.18 9.38
CA ASN A 110 15.10 -0.94 7.94
C ASN A 110 13.75 -0.51 7.37
N SER A 111 13.51 0.80 7.35
CA SER A 111 12.31 1.33 6.72
C SER A 111 12.48 1.33 5.22
N GLU A 112 11.56 0.68 4.51
CA GLU A 112 11.55 0.67 3.05
C GLU A 112 10.54 1.70 2.56
N ARG A 113 11.03 2.69 1.83
CA ARG A 113 10.21 3.81 1.33
C ARG A 113 9.75 3.60 -0.10
N ARG A 114 10.39 2.69 -0.82
CA ARG A 114 10.03 2.38 -2.19
C ARG A 114 8.81 1.46 -2.22
N SER A 115 7.97 1.64 -3.22
CA SER A 115 6.84 0.73 -3.44
C SER A 115 7.32 -0.64 -3.90
N TYR A 116 6.49 -1.66 -3.73
CA TYR A 116 6.81 -3.00 -4.25
C TYR A 116 7.04 -2.97 -5.77
N LEU A 117 6.26 -2.15 -6.48
CA LEU A 117 6.46 -1.97 -7.91
C LEU A 117 7.86 -1.44 -8.22
N THR A 118 8.29 -0.41 -7.50
CA THR A 118 9.62 0.16 -7.68
C THR A 118 10.71 -0.88 -7.40
N LEU A 119 10.56 -1.64 -6.31
CA LEU A 119 11.51 -2.69 -5.96
C LEU A 119 11.60 -3.75 -7.06
N LEU A 120 10.46 -4.18 -7.60
CA LEU A 120 10.45 -5.17 -8.69
C LEU A 120 11.10 -4.63 -9.95
N LEU A 121 10.83 -3.37 -10.31
CA LEU A 121 11.42 -2.74 -11.49
C LEU A 121 12.94 -2.60 -11.35
N GLN A 122 13.45 -2.38 -10.14
CA GLN A 122 14.88 -2.27 -9.87
C GLN A 122 15.61 -3.62 -9.90
N GLN A 123 14.89 -4.71 -9.71
CA GLN A 123 15.47 -6.04 -9.88
C GLN A 123 15.75 -6.39 -11.34
N GLY A 124 15.08 -5.75 -12.23
CA GLY A 124 15.16 -6.06 -13.65
C GLY A 124 14.09 -7.03 -14.09
#